data_c9985d28c25154c0af1a5c0744e5884c
#
_entry.id   c9985d28c25154c0af1a5c0744e5884c
#
_cell.length_a   1.000
_cell.length_b   1.000
_cell.length_c   1.000
_cell.angle_alpha   90.00
_cell.angle_beta   90.00
_cell.angle_gamma   90.00
#
_symmetry.space_group_name_H-M   'P 1'
#
loop_
_entity.id
_entity.type
_entity.pdbx_description
1 polymer ?
#
loop_
_entity_poly.entity_id
_entity_poly.type
_entity_poly.pdbx_seq_one_letter_code
_entity_poly.pdbx_strand_id
1 'polypeptide(L)'
;MDFKEYQEKAGRTRNIRIGEHAEAINYGLGMVCEAGEVGDLLKKWAFHNHEFDRDEVIKEIGDTMWYMANLCTVFDISMEEVAQKNIAKLKKRYPDGFKEDDSINRKE
;
A
#
# COMPACT_ATOMS: atom_id res chain seq x y z
N MET A 1 17.68 2.20 -0.17
CA MET A 1 16.74 1.67 -1.18
C MET A 1 15.65 2.70 -1.42
N ASP A 2 15.35 2.99 -2.67
CA ASP A 2 14.25 3.88 -3.07
C ASP A 2 13.09 3.05 -3.63
N PHE A 3 11.99 3.71 -4.01
CA PHE A 3 10.82 3.00 -4.55
C PHE A 3 11.12 2.28 -5.85
N LYS A 4 11.96 2.84 -6.72
CA LYS A 4 12.32 2.20 -7.98
C LYS A 4 13.04 0.88 -7.73
N GLU A 5 14.03 0.89 -6.86
CA GLU A 5 14.78 -0.32 -6.49
C GLU A 5 13.88 -1.34 -5.82
N TYR A 6 13.02 -0.89 -4.90
CA TYR A 6 12.07 -1.80 -4.24
C TYR A 6 11.14 -2.46 -5.26
N GLN A 7 10.57 -1.68 -6.18
CA GLN A 7 9.65 -2.19 -7.19
C GLN A 7 10.33 -3.22 -8.09
N GLU A 8 11.56 -2.98 -8.50
CA GLU A 8 12.35 -3.92 -9.28
C GLU A 8 12.59 -5.24 -8.51
N LYS A 9 12.99 -5.14 -7.24
CA LYS A 9 13.24 -6.31 -6.39
C LYS A 9 11.97 -7.10 -6.09
N ALA A 10 10.86 -6.43 -5.84
CA ALA A 10 9.57 -7.07 -5.63
C ALA A 10 9.12 -7.83 -6.88
N GLY A 11 9.46 -7.33 -8.07
CA GLY A 11 9.13 -7.98 -9.34
C GLY A 11 9.79 -9.34 -9.54
N ARG A 12 10.87 -9.64 -8.82
CA ARG A 12 11.57 -10.93 -8.94
C ARG A 12 10.71 -12.13 -8.55
N THR A 13 9.72 -11.92 -7.71
CA THR A 13 8.88 -13.00 -7.19
C THR A 13 7.46 -12.99 -7.77
N ARG A 14 7.24 -12.24 -8.85
CA ARG A 14 5.96 -12.25 -9.56
C ARG A 14 5.69 -13.63 -10.16
N ASN A 15 4.40 -14.00 -10.20
CA ASN A 15 3.95 -15.14 -10.99
C ASN A 15 3.46 -14.67 -12.37
N ILE A 16 4.38 -14.57 -13.32
CA ILE A 16 4.08 -14.11 -14.68
C ILE A 16 3.37 -15.14 -15.55
N ARG A 17 3.27 -16.39 -15.07
CA ARG A 17 2.69 -17.51 -15.83
C ARG A 17 1.18 -17.38 -16.05
N ILE A 18 0.49 -16.67 -15.15
CA ILE A 18 -0.96 -16.57 -15.17
C ILE A 18 -1.49 -15.47 -16.12
N GLY A 19 -0.59 -14.66 -16.67
CA GLY A 19 -0.94 -13.55 -17.56
C GLY A 19 -1.28 -12.26 -16.79
N GLU A 20 -1.17 -11.14 -17.48
CA GLU A 20 -1.28 -9.80 -16.86
C GLU A 20 -2.64 -9.54 -16.21
N HIS A 21 -3.72 -9.96 -16.86
CA HIS A 21 -5.07 -9.74 -16.32
C HIS A 21 -5.24 -10.45 -14.97
N ALA A 22 -4.87 -11.72 -14.90
CA ALA A 22 -4.97 -12.51 -13.68
C ALA A 22 -3.98 -12.01 -12.62
N GLU A 23 -2.76 -11.60 -13.01
CA GLU A 23 -1.82 -10.97 -12.08
C GLU A 23 -2.41 -9.72 -11.43
N ALA A 24 -3.02 -8.83 -12.24
CA ALA A 24 -3.61 -7.60 -11.72
C ALA A 24 -4.70 -7.88 -10.68
N ILE A 25 -5.58 -8.84 -10.97
CA ILE A 25 -6.63 -9.24 -10.03
C ILE A 25 -6.02 -9.85 -8.76
N ASN A 26 -5.06 -10.75 -8.92
CA ASN A 26 -4.38 -11.39 -7.80
C ASN A 26 -3.71 -10.34 -6.88
N TYR A 27 -2.99 -9.39 -7.46
CA TYR A 27 -2.28 -8.38 -6.66
C TYR A 27 -3.24 -7.39 -6.02
N GLY A 28 -4.30 -7.00 -6.71
CA GLY A 28 -5.33 -6.14 -6.14
C GLY A 28 -6.03 -6.78 -4.94
N LEU A 29 -6.43 -8.04 -5.08
CA LEU A 29 -7.05 -8.80 -3.98
C LEU A 29 -6.05 -9.06 -2.86
N GLY A 30 -4.81 -9.43 -3.19
CA GLY A 30 -3.76 -9.67 -2.20
C GLY A 30 -3.47 -8.44 -1.36
N MET A 31 -3.47 -7.25 -1.98
CA MET A 31 -3.27 -5.99 -1.26
C MET A 31 -4.36 -5.78 -0.20
N VAL A 32 -5.61 -6.05 -0.53
CA VAL A 32 -6.73 -5.95 0.43
C VAL A 32 -6.60 -6.99 1.54
N CYS A 33 -6.25 -8.22 1.19
CA CYS A 33 -6.08 -9.31 2.16
C CYS A 33 -4.96 -9.00 3.15
N GLU A 34 -3.81 -8.55 2.68
CA GLU A 34 -2.67 -8.25 3.55
C GLU A 34 -2.91 -7.00 4.41
N ALA A 35 -3.58 -5.99 3.85
CA ALA A 35 -4.02 -4.85 4.65
C ALA A 35 -4.97 -5.29 5.75
N GLY A 36 -5.83 -6.26 5.46
CA GLY A 36 -6.71 -6.88 6.45
C GLY A 36 -5.95 -7.60 7.57
N GLU A 37 -4.82 -8.24 7.26
CA GLU A 37 -3.96 -8.88 8.27
C GLU A 37 -3.36 -7.85 9.22
N VAL A 38 -2.97 -6.67 8.72
CA VAL A 38 -2.57 -5.55 9.59
C VAL A 38 -3.72 -5.18 10.53
N GLY A 39 -4.92 -5.03 9.99
CA GLY A 39 -6.11 -4.73 10.78
C GLY A 39 -6.39 -5.77 11.86
N ASP A 40 -6.20 -7.04 11.54
CA ASP A 40 -6.40 -8.14 12.50
C ASP A 40 -5.41 -8.06 13.66
N LEU A 41 -4.14 -7.79 13.40
CA LEU A 41 -3.14 -7.61 14.44
C LEU A 41 -3.50 -6.46 15.38
N LEU A 42 -3.93 -5.33 14.84
CA LEU A 42 -4.33 -4.17 15.62
C LEU A 42 -5.60 -4.45 16.45
N LYS A 43 -6.55 -5.13 15.86
CA LYS A 43 -7.79 -5.55 16.54
C LYS A 43 -7.50 -6.44 17.75
N LYS A 44 -6.64 -7.43 17.56
CA LYS A 44 -6.25 -8.34 18.64
C LYS A 44 -5.50 -7.61 19.75
N TRP A 45 -4.62 -6.71 19.39
CA TRP A 45 -3.91 -5.89 20.35
C TRP A 45 -4.87 -4.97 21.13
N ALA A 46 -5.77 -4.28 20.45
CA ALA A 46 -6.67 -3.31 21.06
C ALA A 46 -7.79 -3.95 21.87
N PHE A 47 -8.35 -5.08 21.42
CA PHE A 47 -9.59 -5.62 21.93
C PHE A 47 -9.53 -7.06 22.45
N HIS A 48 -8.47 -7.79 22.13
CA HIS A 48 -8.33 -9.19 22.54
C HIS A 48 -7.14 -9.43 23.47
N ASN A 49 -6.58 -8.37 24.02
CA ASN A 49 -5.49 -8.42 25.01
C ASN A 49 -4.21 -9.12 24.51
N HIS A 50 -3.97 -9.11 23.19
CA HIS A 50 -2.70 -9.54 22.65
C HIS A 50 -1.64 -8.46 22.85
N GLU A 51 -0.38 -8.86 23.04
CA GLU A 51 0.74 -7.92 23.02
C GLU A 51 0.93 -7.36 21.63
N PHE A 52 1.42 -6.12 21.54
CA PHE A 52 1.77 -5.50 20.26
C PHE A 52 3.03 -6.20 19.70
N ASP A 53 2.88 -6.84 18.56
CA ASP A 53 3.96 -7.52 17.87
C ASP A 53 4.45 -6.66 16.71
N ARG A 54 5.49 -5.87 16.96
CA ARG A 54 6.06 -4.94 16.00
C ARG A 54 6.57 -5.66 14.73
N ASP A 55 7.22 -6.80 14.90
CA ASP A 55 7.81 -7.54 13.79
C ASP A 55 6.72 -8.12 12.86
N GLU A 56 5.64 -8.62 13.42
CA GLU A 56 4.51 -9.10 12.63
C GLU A 56 3.85 -7.95 11.87
N VAL A 57 3.69 -6.78 12.48
CA VAL A 57 3.15 -5.59 11.80
C VAL A 57 4.05 -5.19 10.62
N ILE A 58 5.37 -5.20 10.82
CA ILE A 58 6.33 -4.90 9.74
C ILE A 58 6.17 -5.90 8.59
N LYS A 59 6.04 -7.19 8.88
CA LYS A 59 5.86 -8.22 7.85
C LYS A 59 4.58 -7.99 7.03
N GLU A 60 3.47 -7.75 7.69
CA GLU A 60 2.17 -7.58 7.01
C GLU A 60 2.12 -6.28 6.19
N ILE A 61 2.73 -5.21 6.69
CA ILE A 61 2.89 -3.99 5.91
C ILE A 61 3.77 -4.26 4.69
N GLY A 62 4.86 -5.00 4.87
CA GLY A 62 5.74 -5.40 3.77
C GLY A 62 5.02 -6.21 2.70
N ASP A 63 4.19 -7.16 3.11
CA ASP A 63 3.40 -7.98 2.18
C ASP A 63 2.39 -7.10 1.41
N THR A 64 1.77 -6.13 2.08
CA THR A 64 0.90 -5.15 1.43
C THR A 64 1.68 -4.34 0.39
N MET A 65 2.88 -3.88 0.72
CA MET A 65 3.75 -3.15 -0.21
C MET A 65 4.12 -3.99 -1.43
N TRP A 66 4.41 -5.28 -1.24
CA TRP A 66 4.75 -6.19 -2.33
C TRP A 66 3.61 -6.27 -3.36
N TYR A 67 2.39 -6.45 -2.89
CA TYR A 67 1.22 -6.47 -3.77
C TYR A 67 1.01 -5.12 -4.47
N MET A 68 1.15 -4.00 -3.76
CA MET A 68 1.08 -2.67 -4.37
C MET A 68 2.12 -2.47 -5.46
N ALA A 69 3.37 -2.83 -5.18
CA ALA A 69 4.47 -2.69 -6.13
C ALA A 69 4.23 -3.48 -7.41
N ASN A 70 3.78 -4.73 -7.28
CA ASN A 70 3.57 -5.60 -8.42
C ASN A 70 2.30 -5.24 -9.20
N LEU A 71 1.26 -4.75 -8.54
CA LEU A 71 0.10 -4.18 -9.22
C LEU A 71 0.51 -2.98 -10.08
N CYS A 72 1.34 -2.09 -9.54
CA CYS A 72 1.90 -0.97 -10.30
C CYS A 72 2.67 -1.48 -11.53
N THR A 73 3.51 -2.47 -11.35
CA THR A 73 4.33 -3.03 -12.43
C THR A 73 3.48 -3.62 -13.56
N VAL A 74 2.41 -4.34 -13.23
CA VAL A 74 1.50 -4.91 -14.23
C VAL A 74 0.86 -3.82 -15.09
N PHE A 75 0.53 -2.67 -14.51
CA PHE A 75 -0.06 -1.54 -15.21
C PHE A 75 0.96 -0.53 -15.75
N ASP A 76 2.25 -0.85 -15.70
CA ASP A 76 3.33 0.05 -16.11
C ASP A 76 3.29 1.40 -15.38
N ILE A 77 3.01 1.35 -14.10
CA ILE A 77 3.00 2.51 -13.20
C ILE A 77 4.20 2.41 -12.27
N SER A 78 4.95 3.52 -12.08
CA SER A 78 6.00 3.53 -11.07
C SER A 78 5.44 3.90 -9.70
N MET A 79 5.94 3.25 -8.65
CA MET A 79 5.58 3.61 -7.28
C MET A 79 5.98 5.05 -6.94
N GLU A 80 7.06 5.53 -7.53
CA GLU A 80 7.51 6.93 -7.40
C GLU A 80 6.44 7.90 -7.88
N GLU A 81 5.86 7.64 -9.05
CA GLU A 81 4.78 8.46 -9.58
C GLU A 81 3.54 8.44 -8.66
N VAL A 82 3.19 7.26 -8.15
CA VAL A 82 2.07 7.12 -7.20
C VAL A 82 2.31 7.99 -5.97
N ALA A 83 3.51 7.91 -5.40
CA ALA A 83 3.88 8.70 -4.22
C ALA A 83 3.85 10.20 -4.50
N GLN A 84 4.44 10.63 -5.63
CA GLN A 84 4.48 12.04 -6.02
C GLN A 84 3.08 12.62 -6.20
N LYS A 85 2.21 11.90 -6.92
CA LYS A 85 0.83 12.36 -7.16
C LYS A 85 0.02 12.39 -5.87
N ASN A 86 0.23 11.43 -4.98
CA ASN A 86 -0.43 11.42 -3.68
C ASN A 86 -0.02 12.64 -2.85
N ILE A 87 1.27 12.92 -2.75
CA ILE A 87 1.75 14.10 -2.00
C ILE A 87 1.24 15.40 -2.62
N ALA A 88 1.24 15.52 -3.95
CA ALA A 88 0.73 16.71 -4.63
C ALA A 88 -0.76 16.93 -4.33
N LYS A 89 -1.55 15.86 -4.36
CA LYS A 89 -2.98 15.92 -4.01
C LYS A 89 -3.18 16.36 -2.57
N LEU A 90 -2.42 15.82 -1.62
CA LEU A 90 -2.53 16.18 -0.21
C LEU A 90 -2.11 17.62 0.07
N LYS A 91 -1.08 18.13 -0.62
CA LYS A 91 -0.70 19.55 -0.50
C LYS A 91 -1.80 20.49 -1.00
N LYS A 92 -2.49 20.08 -2.05
CA LYS A 92 -3.61 20.85 -2.59
C LYS A 92 -4.80 20.85 -1.63
N ARG A 93 -5.12 19.68 -1.04
CA ARG A 93 -6.22 19.52 -0.08
C ARG A 93 -5.91 20.19 1.26
N TYR A 94 -4.70 20.07 1.74
CA TYR A 94 -4.24 20.52 3.06
C TYR A 94 -3.00 21.41 2.94
N PRO A 95 -3.13 22.63 2.40
CA PRO A 95 -1.96 23.49 2.15
C PRO A 95 -1.19 23.89 3.41
N ASP A 96 -1.88 23.92 4.56
CA ASP A 96 -1.31 24.32 5.86
C ASP A 96 -1.34 23.17 6.88
N GLY A 97 -1.23 21.91 6.41
CA GLY A 97 -1.42 20.74 7.24
C GLY A 97 -2.90 20.36 7.38
N PHE A 98 -3.19 19.30 8.14
CA PHE A 98 -4.55 18.80 8.27
C PHE A 98 -5.47 19.80 8.94
N LYS A 99 -6.63 20.05 8.33
CA LYS A 99 -7.74 20.79 8.91
C LYS A 99 -9.05 20.10 8.55
N GLU A 100 -9.97 20.02 9.51
CA GLU A 100 -11.27 19.39 9.29
C GLU A 100 -12.06 20.04 8.16
N ASP A 101 -12.04 21.39 8.09
CA ASP A 101 -12.67 22.14 7.00
C ASP A 101 -12.15 21.73 5.63
N ASP A 102 -10.84 21.53 5.51
CA ASP A 102 -10.23 21.12 4.25
C ASP A 102 -10.62 19.69 3.87
N SER A 103 -10.91 18.85 4.85
CA SER A 103 -11.43 17.50 4.62
C SER A 103 -12.88 17.53 4.15
N ILE A 104 -13.69 18.41 4.72
CA ILE A 104 -15.11 18.57 4.37
C ILE A 104 -15.24 19.23 2.99
N ASN A 105 -14.47 20.27 2.73
CA ASN A 105 -14.49 21.05 1.48
C ASN A 105 -13.28 20.70 0.60
N ARG A 106 -13.18 19.45 0.20
CA ARG A 106 -12.02 18.93 -0.53
C ARG A 106 -11.72 19.66 -1.83
N LYS A 107 -10.42 19.97 -2.01
CA LYS A 107 -9.85 20.39 -3.29
C LYS A 107 -8.93 19.27 -3.77
N GLU A 108 -9.21 18.75 -4.93
CA GLU A 108 -8.40 17.69 -5.52
C GLU A 108 -7.84 18.04 -6.89
#